data_a3de3a10d559159b35cf9e6aca762ed2
#
_entry.id   a3de3a10d559159b35cf9e6aca762ed2
#
_cell.length_a   1.000
_cell.length_b   1.000
_cell.length_c   1.000
_cell.angle_alpha   90.00
_cell.angle_beta   90.00
_cell.angle_gamma   90.00
#
_symmetry.space_group_name_H-M   'P 1'
#
loop_
_entity.id
_entity.type
_entity.pdbx_description
1 polymer ?
#
loop_
_entity_poly.entity_id
_entity_poly.type
_entity_poly.pdbx_seq_one_letter_code
_entity_poly.pdbx_strand_id
1 'polypeptide(L)'
;LKDLTFDNIYHEHYNYWSLTSLVNFFNRLNGKIFRSEKVNTHGGSIRIYIKKDKKVKVEQSVKQMLKEEDKFGIKNFATYKEFGEKVYRIRENVRKNIKKLKNNNNIIIGYGAPAKATTALNFFGISKEINFIVEDNKLKHNKFIPGMKIPIKDKSKIKNKKNTLVVLAWNFYSDIKKNNSHLSENFINVKDLELNN
;
A
#
# COMPACT_ATOMS: atom_id res chain seq x y z
N LEU A 1 -5.14 0.28 9.11
CA LEU A 1 -4.79 -0.83 10.01
C LEU A 1 -5.49 -2.13 9.63
N LYS A 2 -6.81 -2.13 9.40
CA LYS A 2 -7.57 -3.34 9.05
C LYS A 2 -7.03 -4.03 7.79
N ASP A 3 -6.76 -3.28 6.75
CA ASP A 3 -6.37 -3.78 5.43
C ASP A 3 -4.87 -3.96 5.29
N LEU A 4 -4.12 -3.86 6.40
CA LEU A 4 -2.67 -4.04 6.48
C LEU A 4 -1.88 -3.25 5.41
N THR A 5 -2.34 -2.05 5.06
CA THR A 5 -1.70 -1.19 4.06
C THR A 5 -0.48 -0.45 4.62
N PHE A 6 0.48 -1.21 5.17
CA PHE A 6 1.72 -0.68 5.75
C PHE A 6 2.59 0.06 4.71
N ASP A 7 2.44 -0.27 3.43
CA ASP A 7 3.09 0.35 2.29
C ASP A 7 2.71 1.83 2.08
N ASN A 8 1.64 2.30 2.77
CA ASN A 8 1.33 3.72 2.87
C ASN A 8 2.28 4.50 3.79
N ILE A 9 3.16 3.82 4.55
CA ILE A 9 4.13 4.46 5.46
C ILE A 9 5.36 4.89 4.65
N TYR A 10 5.32 6.06 4.03
CA TYR A 10 6.42 6.63 3.26
C TYR A 10 6.50 8.15 3.43
N HIS A 11 7.59 8.76 2.93
CA HIS A 11 8.02 10.12 3.26
C HIS A 11 7.02 11.24 2.94
N GLU A 12 6.05 11.03 2.06
CA GLU A 12 5.00 12.01 1.75
C GLU A 12 3.84 11.97 2.76
N HIS A 13 3.74 10.92 3.58
CA HIS A 13 2.70 10.76 4.59
C HIS A 13 3.27 11.01 5.98
N TYR A 14 3.26 12.28 6.42
CA TYR A 14 3.78 12.67 7.74
C TYR A 14 2.84 12.31 8.89
N ASN A 15 1.54 12.23 8.63
CA ASN A 15 0.52 12.04 9.66
C ASN A 15 -0.46 10.93 9.27
N TYR A 16 -0.84 10.14 10.27
CA TYR A 16 -1.84 9.08 10.15
C TYR A 16 -2.96 9.38 11.13
N TRP A 17 -4.13 9.74 10.59
CA TRP A 17 -5.25 10.22 11.36
C TRP A 17 -6.35 9.18 11.48
N SER A 18 -6.94 9.07 12.68
CA SER A 18 -8.25 8.49 12.91
C SER A 18 -9.27 9.60 13.11
N LEU A 19 -10.56 9.31 12.97
CA LEU A 19 -11.59 10.31 13.29
C LEU A 19 -11.51 10.71 14.76
N THR A 20 -11.21 9.78 15.66
CA THR A 20 -11.00 10.03 17.10
C THR A 20 -9.90 11.08 17.31
N SER A 21 -8.75 10.94 16.66
CA SER A 21 -7.65 11.90 16.79
C SER A 21 -7.99 13.26 16.17
N LEU A 22 -8.67 13.26 15.02
CA LEU A 22 -9.11 14.49 14.35
C LEU A 22 -10.15 15.27 15.18
N VAL A 23 -11.11 14.59 15.81
CA VAL A 23 -12.08 15.25 16.70
C VAL A 23 -11.36 15.94 17.85
N ASN A 24 -10.40 15.26 18.50
CA ASN A 24 -9.61 15.85 19.59
C ASN A 24 -8.78 17.05 19.11
N PHE A 25 -8.15 16.92 17.94
CA PHE A 25 -7.34 17.99 17.37
C PHE A 25 -8.18 19.24 17.06
N PHE A 26 -9.29 19.10 16.32
CA PHE A 26 -10.12 20.24 15.94
C PHE A 26 -10.87 20.88 17.13
N ASN A 27 -11.25 20.09 18.13
CA ASN A 27 -11.84 20.64 19.37
C ASN A 27 -10.89 21.63 20.06
N ARG A 28 -9.57 21.38 20.06
CA ARG A 28 -8.56 22.30 20.60
C ARG A 28 -8.45 23.60 19.82
N LEU A 29 -8.78 23.56 18.52
CA LEU A 29 -8.78 24.69 17.61
C LEU A 29 -10.14 25.39 17.48
N ASN A 30 -11.06 25.14 18.41
CA ASN A 30 -12.44 25.64 18.36
C ASN A 30 -13.22 25.21 17.10
N GLY A 31 -12.76 24.16 16.41
CA GLY A 31 -13.46 23.55 15.29
C GLY A 31 -14.30 22.35 15.75
N LYS A 32 -15.46 22.14 15.13
CA LYS A 32 -16.31 20.99 15.40
C LYS A 32 -16.51 20.17 14.13
N ILE A 33 -16.11 18.90 14.13
CA ILE A 33 -16.42 17.96 13.06
C ILE A 33 -17.89 17.60 13.19
N PHE A 34 -18.70 17.93 12.18
CA PHE A 34 -20.13 17.68 12.20
C PHE A 34 -20.59 16.57 11.27
N ARG A 35 -19.79 16.23 10.23
CA ARG A 35 -20.05 15.15 9.28
C ARG A 35 -18.75 14.44 8.91
N SER A 36 -18.81 13.13 8.66
CA SER A 36 -17.69 12.32 8.18
C SER A 36 -18.15 11.30 7.15
N GLU A 37 -17.29 11.00 6.17
CA GLU A 37 -17.56 10.04 5.11
C GLU A 37 -16.33 9.15 4.87
N LYS A 38 -16.55 7.85 4.60
CA LYS A 38 -15.51 6.98 4.05
C LYS A 38 -15.46 7.16 2.54
N VAL A 39 -14.27 7.32 1.98
CA VAL A 39 -14.05 7.45 0.53
C VAL A 39 -13.02 6.44 0.05
N ASN A 40 -13.26 5.84 -1.13
CA ASN A 40 -12.43 4.78 -1.69
C ASN A 40 -11.22 5.33 -2.48
N THR A 41 -10.45 6.21 -1.85
CA THR A 41 -9.20 6.73 -2.42
C THR A 41 -8.01 6.17 -1.66
N HIS A 42 -6.93 5.86 -2.36
CA HIS A 42 -5.66 5.39 -1.78
C HIS A 42 -5.77 4.16 -0.85
N GLY A 43 -6.77 3.29 -1.06
CA GLY A 43 -7.01 2.14 -0.18
C GLY A 43 -7.84 2.45 1.05
N GLY A 44 -8.63 3.54 1.00
CA GLY A 44 -9.54 4.01 2.06
C GLY A 44 -9.06 5.30 2.71
N SER A 45 -9.92 6.30 2.71
CA SER A 45 -9.69 7.61 3.30
C SER A 45 -10.93 8.09 4.05
N ILE A 46 -10.77 9.09 4.87
CA ILE A 46 -11.87 9.75 5.59
C ILE A 46 -11.98 11.18 5.07
N ARG A 47 -13.19 11.58 4.67
CA ARG A 47 -13.52 12.98 4.43
C ARG A 47 -14.26 13.52 5.64
N ILE A 48 -13.81 14.65 6.18
CA ILE A 48 -14.43 15.31 7.33
C ILE A 48 -14.92 16.70 6.95
N TYR A 49 -16.02 17.11 7.59
CA TYR A 49 -16.61 18.44 7.44
C TYR A 49 -16.59 19.15 8.79
N ILE A 50 -16.01 20.35 8.82
CA ILE A 50 -15.70 21.08 10.04
C ILE A 50 -16.37 22.46 10.00
N LYS A 51 -16.88 22.92 11.16
CA LYS A 51 -17.31 24.30 11.39
C LYS A 51 -16.64 24.87 12.64
N LYS A 52 -16.41 26.17 12.67
CA LYS A 52 -16.03 26.93 13.87
C LYS A 52 -17.22 27.27 14.77
N ASP A 53 -18.39 26.76 14.46
CA ASP A 53 -19.60 26.92 15.24
C ASP A 53 -19.79 25.73 16.20
N LYS A 54 -19.65 25.98 17.50
CA LYS A 54 -19.85 24.95 18.54
C LYS A 54 -21.29 24.45 18.65
N LYS A 55 -22.28 25.22 18.15
CA LYS A 55 -23.70 24.85 18.16
C LYS A 55 -24.10 23.93 17.02
N VAL A 56 -23.22 23.70 16.03
CA VAL A 56 -23.54 22.81 14.91
C VAL A 56 -23.90 21.41 15.41
N LYS A 57 -25.02 20.87 14.91
CA LYS A 57 -25.48 19.52 15.23
C LYS A 57 -24.54 18.48 14.59
N VAL A 58 -24.02 17.58 15.41
CA VAL A 58 -23.17 16.46 14.92
C VAL A 58 -24.07 15.40 14.33
N GLU A 59 -23.79 15.04 13.08
CA GLU A 59 -24.54 14.02 12.34
C GLU A 59 -24.24 12.59 12.85
N GLN A 60 -25.12 11.67 12.50
CA GLN A 60 -25.01 10.28 12.88
C GLN A 60 -23.75 9.61 12.29
N SER A 61 -23.30 10.07 11.11
CA SER A 61 -22.09 9.60 10.43
C SER A 61 -20.83 9.69 11.32
N VAL A 62 -20.67 10.79 12.06
CA VAL A 62 -19.55 10.98 12.99
C VAL A 62 -19.66 10.02 14.19
N LYS A 63 -20.86 9.92 14.77
CA LYS A 63 -21.09 9.05 15.93
C LYS A 63 -20.85 7.59 15.59
N GLN A 64 -21.35 7.16 14.44
CA GLN A 64 -21.18 5.79 13.96
C GLN A 64 -19.69 5.45 13.73
N MET A 65 -18.97 6.34 13.05
CA MET A 65 -17.54 6.11 12.76
C MET A 65 -16.69 6.09 14.04
N LEU A 66 -16.98 6.98 15.01
CA LEU A 66 -16.30 6.95 16.31
C LEU A 66 -16.57 5.63 17.07
N LYS A 67 -17.81 5.13 17.03
CA LYS A 67 -18.16 3.84 17.63
C LYS A 67 -17.42 2.68 16.95
N GLU A 68 -17.28 2.71 15.63
CA GLU A 68 -16.51 1.71 14.88
C GLU A 68 -15.01 1.74 15.24
N GLU A 69 -14.42 2.92 15.38
CA GLU A 69 -13.03 3.09 15.82
C GLU A 69 -12.82 2.60 17.27
N ASP A 70 -13.75 2.91 18.15
CA ASP A 70 -13.70 2.46 19.55
C ASP A 70 -13.81 0.93 19.65
N LYS A 71 -14.76 0.33 18.93
CA LYS A 71 -14.90 -1.14 18.83
C LYS A 71 -13.65 -1.80 18.23
N PHE A 72 -12.98 -1.13 17.30
CA PHE A 72 -11.73 -1.61 16.73
C PHE A 72 -10.55 -1.52 17.69
N GLY A 73 -10.69 -0.74 18.76
CA GLY A 73 -9.63 -0.53 19.76
C GLY A 73 -8.56 0.46 19.32
N ILE A 74 -8.92 1.52 18.57
CA ILE A 74 -7.96 2.50 18.04
C ILE A 74 -7.15 3.21 19.14
N LYS A 75 -7.62 3.22 20.38
CA LYS A 75 -6.94 3.79 21.55
C LYS A 75 -6.07 2.76 22.28
N ASN A 76 -6.13 1.49 21.90
CA ASN A 76 -5.46 0.41 22.59
C ASN A 76 -4.11 0.10 21.93
N PHE A 77 -3.03 0.14 22.68
CA PHE A 77 -1.69 -0.19 22.21
C PHE A 77 -1.61 -1.62 21.63
N ALA A 78 -2.34 -2.58 22.21
CA ALA A 78 -2.37 -3.96 21.72
C ALA A 78 -2.81 -4.07 20.24
N THR A 79 -3.72 -3.21 19.79
CA THR A 79 -4.16 -3.15 18.39
C THR A 79 -3.01 -2.84 17.43
N TYR A 80 -2.13 -1.93 17.83
CA TYR A 80 -0.97 -1.55 17.02
C TYR A 80 0.14 -2.60 17.08
N LYS A 81 0.33 -3.24 18.23
CA LYS A 81 1.26 -4.36 18.38
C LYS A 81 0.86 -5.52 17.47
N GLU A 82 -0.42 -5.91 17.50
CA GLU A 82 -0.97 -6.95 16.63
C GLU A 82 -0.82 -6.60 15.13
N PHE A 83 -1.06 -5.34 14.77
CA PHE A 83 -0.80 -4.85 13.41
C PHE A 83 0.68 -5.06 13.02
N GLY A 84 1.61 -4.66 13.87
CA GLY A 84 3.04 -4.84 13.63
C GLY A 84 3.41 -6.32 13.43
N GLU A 85 2.92 -7.21 14.29
CA GLU A 85 3.15 -8.65 14.18
C GLU A 85 2.61 -9.23 12.87
N LYS A 86 1.40 -8.81 12.44
CA LYS A 86 0.82 -9.19 11.15
C LYS A 86 1.68 -8.72 9.97
N VAL A 87 2.17 -7.49 10.01
CA VAL A 87 3.03 -6.93 8.97
C VAL A 87 4.37 -7.67 8.88
N TYR A 88 4.97 -8.06 10.01
CA TYR A 88 6.17 -8.90 10.00
C TYR A 88 5.91 -10.30 9.44
N ARG A 89 4.76 -10.92 9.72
CA ARG A 89 4.37 -12.19 9.08
C ARG A 89 4.24 -12.06 7.56
N ILE A 90 3.63 -10.98 7.08
CA ILE A 90 3.56 -10.66 5.63
C ILE A 90 4.97 -10.62 5.03
N ARG A 91 5.91 -9.95 5.68
CA ARG A 91 7.30 -9.88 5.23
C ARG A 91 7.93 -11.27 5.04
N GLU A 92 7.77 -12.15 6.01
CA GLU A 92 8.32 -13.50 5.93
C GLU A 92 7.64 -14.35 4.85
N ASN A 93 6.31 -14.21 4.67
CA ASN A 93 5.59 -14.87 3.59
C ASN A 93 6.09 -14.42 2.21
N VAL A 94 6.22 -13.11 2.00
CA VAL A 94 6.74 -12.57 0.74
C VAL A 94 8.14 -13.09 0.46
N ARG A 95 9.03 -13.08 1.44
CA ARG A 95 10.39 -13.63 1.31
C ARG A 95 10.41 -15.10 0.92
N LYS A 96 9.56 -15.90 1.56
CA LYS A 96 9.43 -17.34 1.27
C LYS A 96 8.91 -17.55 -0.16
N ASN A 97 7.83 -16.86 -0.53
CA ASN A 97 7.15 -17.04 -1.80
C ASN A 97 7.98 -16.54 -2.99
N ILE A 98 8.65 -15.39 -2.87
CA ILE A 98 9.51 -14.87 -3.93
C ILE A 98 10.75 -15.77 -4.16
N LYS A 99 11.32 -16.36 -3.10
CA LYS A 99 12.41 -17.33 -3.22
C LYS A 99 11.96 -18.60 -3.94
N LYS A 100 10.78 -19.13 -3.64
CA LYS A 100 10.21 -20.27 -4.37
C LYS A 100 10.10 -19.97 -5.87
N LEU A 101 9.60 -18.80 -6.24
CA LEU A 101 9.51 -18.36 -7.64
C LEU A 101 10.89 -18.28 -8.29
N LYS A 102 11.91 -17.79 -7.58
CA LYS A 102 13.28 -17.63 -8.09
C LYS A 102 13.99 -18.96 -8.31
N ASN A 103 13.78 -19.95 -7.43
CA ASN A 103 14.43 -21.25 -7.49
C ASN A 103 14.11 -22.07 -8.76
N ASN A 104 13.03 -21.71 -9.47
CA ASN A 104 12.65 -22.34 -10.74
C ASN A 104 13.35 -21.71 -11.96
N ASN A 105 14.49 -21.05 -11.80
CA ASN A 105 15.19 -20.27 -12.83
C ASN A 105 14.33 -19.18 -13.48
N ASN A 106 13.28 -18.75 -12.84
CA ASN A 106 12.39 -17.72 -13.32
C ASN A 106 13.08 -16.34 -13.30
N ILE A 107 12.91 -15.60 -14.38
CA ILE A 107 13.22 -14.18 -14.42
C ILE A 107 12.05 -13.44 -13.76
N ILE A 108 12.29 -12.80 -12.63
CA ILE A 108 11.28 -12.02 -11.93
C ILE A 108 11.46 -10.55 -12.27
N ILE A 109 10.41 -9.95 -12.79
CA ILE A 109 10.36 -8.54 -13.19
C ILE A 109 9.25 -7.86 -12.39
N GLY A 110 9.56 -6.74 -11.73
CA GLY A 110 8.55 -5.90 -11.10
C GLY A 110 7.81 -5.07 -12.15
N TYR A 111 6.53 -4.80 -11.95
CA TYR A 111 5.76 -3.86 -12.77
C TYR A 111 5.23 -2.71 -11.92
N GLY A 112 5.64 -1.49 -12.28
CA GLY A 112 5.31 -0.26 -11.59
C GLY A 112 6.29 0.11 -10.46
N ALA A 113 6.68 1.37 -10.40
CA ALA A 113 7.59 1.94 -9.40
C ALA A 113 6.92 3.11 -8.63
N PRO A 114 5.72 2.95 -8.02
CA PRO A 114 5.15 3.97 -7.16
C PRO A 114 5.91 4.06 -5.82
N ALA A 115 5.71 5.15 -5.07
CA ALA A 115 6.32 5.34 -3.75
C ALA A 115 6.04 4.17 -2.80
N LYS A 116 4.82 3.63 -2.81
CA LYS A 116 4.43 2.43 -2.04
C LYS A 116 5.29 1.21 -2.36
N ALA A 117 5.62 0.99 -3.64
CA ALA A 117 6.49 -0.12 -4.04
C ALA A 117 7.89 0.04 -3.42
N THR A 118 8.44 1.25 -3.37
CA THR A 118 9.72 1.51 -2.70
C THR A 118 9.67 1.12 -1.23
N THR A 119 8.61 1.51 -0.51
CA THR A 119 8.42 1.14 0.90
C THR A 119 8.32 -0.38 1.07
N ALA A 120 7.45 -1.02 0.30
CA ALA A 120 7.20 -2.45 0.38
C ALA A 120 8.48 -3.26 0.07
N LEU A 121 9.16 -2.96 -1.03
CA LEU A 121 10.38 -3.66 -1.44
C LEU A 121 11.51 -3.53 -0.43
N ASN A 122 11.75 -2.31 0.11
CA ASN A 122 12.75 -2.11 1.16
C ASN A 122 12.39 -2.90 2.43
N PHE A 123 11.14 -2.86 2.84
CA PHE A 123 10.67 -3.63 4.01
C PHE A 123 10.80 -5.13 3.80
N PHE A 124 10.43 -5.65 2.65
CA PHE A 124 10.59 -7.07 2.32
C PHE A 124 12.05 -7.49 2.16
N GLY A 125 12.93 -6.61 1.70
CA GLY A 125 14.34 -6.89 1.49
C GLY A 125 14.60 -7.90 0.37
N ILE A 126 13.86 -7.81 -0.75
CA ILE A 126 13.85 -8.76 -1.87
C ILE A 126 14.54 -8.22 -3.13
N SER A 127 15.61 -7.41 -2.97
CA SER A 127 16.31 -6.80 -4.11
C SER A 127 17.02 -7.78 -5.01
N LYS A 128 17.50 -8.91 -4.45
CA LYS A 128 18.27 -9.93 -5.19
C LYS A 128 17.38 -10.84 -6.04
N GLU A 129 16.11 -10.94 -5.71
CA GLU A 129 15.14 -11.78 -6.38
C GLU A 129 14.57 -11.10 -7.64
N ILE A 130 14.45 -9.76 -7.64
CA ILE A 130 13.90 -8.98 -8.75
C ILE A 130 15.03 -8.53 -9.68
N ASN A 131 14.94 -8.91 -10.96
CA ASN A 131 15.95 -8.61 -11.96
C ASN A 131 15.96 -7.12 -12.36
N PHE A 132 14.77 -6.56 -12.61
CA PHE A 132 14.53 -5.14 -12.88
C PHE A 132 13.04 -4.83 -12.71
N ILE A 133 12.70 -3.55 -12.76
CA ILE A 133 11.30 -3.08 -12.74
C ILE A 133 11.00 -2.40 -14.06
N VAL A 134 9.82 -2.66 -14.63
CA VAL A 134 9.30 -1.89 -15.76
C VAL A 134 8.29 -0.85 -15.26
N GLU A 135 8.31 0.32 -15.90
CA GLU A 135 7.50 1.46 -15.51
C GLU A 135 6.99 2.19 -16.76
N ASP A 136 5.74 2.64 -16.73
CA ASP A 136 5.13 3.38 -17.83
C ASP A 136 5.61 4.85 -17.91
N ASN A 137 5.94 5.43 -16.75
CA ASN A 137 6.46 6.79 -16.68
C ASN A 137 7.92 6.84 -17.14
N LYS A 138 8.16 7.35 -18.34
CA LYS A 138 9.50 7.51 -18.94
C LYS A 138 10.48 8.30 -18.08
N LEU A 139 10.01 9.21 -17.25
CA LEU A 139 10.87 10.01 -16.34
C LEU A 139 11.57 9.16 -15.27
N LYS A 140 11.10 7.94 -15.04
CA LYS A 140 11.70 6.99 -14.09
C LYS A 140 12.67 6.01 -14.76
N HIS A 141 12.69 5.92 -16.09
CA HIS A 141 13.60 5.02 -16.80
C HIS A 141 15.06 5.38 -16.54
N ASN A 142 15.93 4.37 -16.56
CA ASN A 142 17.37 4.45 -16.28
C ASN A 142 17.70 4.96 -14.86
N LYS A 143 16.73 4.94 -13.96
CA LYS A 143 16.91 5.20 -12.52
C LYS A 143 16.83 3.87 -11.75
N PHE A 144 16.94 3.97 -10.44
CA PHE A 144 16.89 2.82 -9.53
C PHE A 144 15.80 3.03 -8.47
N ILE A 145 15.26 1.94 -7.96
CA ILE A 145 14.44 2.00 -6.75
C ILE A 145 15.31 2.48 -5.59
N PRO A 146 14.94 3.56 -4.90
CA PRO A 146 15.67 4.07 -3.75
C PRO A 146 15.91 3.00 -2.69
N GLY A 147 17.14 2.90 -2.19
CA GLY A 147 17.55 1.92 -1.17
C GLY A 147 17.82 0.51 -1.67
N MET A 148 17.35 0.12 -2.87
CA MET A 148 17.38 -1.28 -3.35
C MET A 148 18.32 -1.52 -4.52
N LYS A 149 18.73 -0.47 -5.24
CA LYS A 149 19.53 -0.55 -6.48
C LYS A 149 18.91 -1.42 -7.59
N ILE A 150 17.60 -1.67 -7.57
CA ILE A 150 16.88 -2.37 -8.64
C ILE A 150 16.67 -1.39 -9.79
N PRO A 151 17.16 -1.69 -11.03
CA PRO A 151 17.05 -0.77 -12.15
C PRO A 151 15.61 -0.69 -12.65
N ILE A 152 15.19 0.52 -13.03
CA ILE A 152 13.89 0.81 -13.64
C ILE A 152 14.10 0.96 -15.15
N LYS A 153 13.35 0.19 -15.94
CA LYS A 153 13.52 0.08 -17.39
C LYS A 153 12.20 0.29 -18.15
N ASP A 154 12.33 0.54 -19.45
CA ASP A 154 11.21 0.48 -20.37
C ASP A 154 10.73 -0.96 -20.60
N LYS A 155 9.44 -1.14 -20.92
CA LYS A 155 8.82 -2.44 -21.19
C LYS A 155 9.47 -3.19 -22.37
N SER A 156 10.05 -2.49 -23.33
CA SER A 156 10.79 -3.10 -24.47
C SER A 156 11.99 -3.94 -24.03
N LYS A 157 12.44 -3.83 -22.78
CA LYS A 157 13.51 -4.66 -22.22
C LYS A 157 13.06 -6.06 -21.83
N ILE A 158 11.76 -6.35 -21.86
CA ILE A 158 11.21 -7.70 -21.69
C ILE A 158 11.34 -8.44 -23.04
N LYS A 159 12.31 -9.36 -23.13
CA LYS A 159 12.66 -10.03 -24.39
C LYS A 159 11.81 -11.25 -24.71
N ASN A 160 11.23 -11.89 -23.73
CA ASN A 160 10.40 -13.09 -23.91
C ASN A 160 9.31 -13.16 -22.84
N LYS A 161 8.30 -13.98 -23.07
CA LYS A 161 7.16 -14.17 -22.15
C LYS A 161 7.45 -15.15 -21.01
N LYS A 162 8.54 -15.89 -21.07
CA LYS A 162 8.97 -16.82 -20.02
C LYS A 162 9.61 -16.06 -18.84
N ASN A 163 8.81 -15.25 -18.19
CA ASN A 163 9.16 -14.47 -17.02
C ASN A 163 7.95 -14.40 -16.09
N THR A 164 8.16 -13.98 -14.85
CA THR A 164 7.09 -13.67 -13.90
C THR A 164 7.05 -12.16 -13.67
N LEU A 165 5.93 -11.54 -14.01
CA LEU A 165 5.67 -10.13 -13.73
C LEU A 165 4.98 -9.99 -12.37
N VAL A 166 5.70 -9.47 -11.39
CA VAL A 166 5.15 -9.11 -10.06
C VAL A 166 4.66 -7.67 -10.12
N VAL A 167 3.35 -7.48 -10.12
CA VAL A 167 2.74 -6.16 -10.17
C VAL A 167 2.81 -5.50 -8.79
N LEU A 168 3.65 -4.46 -8.69
CA LEU A 168 3.91 -3.68 -7.47
C LEU A 168 2.87 -2.57 -7.26
N ALA A 169 2.29 -2.08 -8.37
CA ALA A 169 1.16 -1.15 -8.35
C ALA A 169 -0.17 -1.93 -8.16
N TRP A 170 -0.28 -2.65 -7.07
CA TRP A 170 -1.32 -3.65 -6.79
C TRP A 170 -2.76 -3.16 -6.96
N ASN A 171 -3.02 -1.87 -6.72
CA ASN A 171 -4.34 -1.25 -6.90
C ASN A 171 -4.82 -1.30 -8.36
N PHE A 172 -3.90 -1.39 -9.32
CA PHE A 172 -4.15 -1.40 -10.76
C PHE A 172 -3.86 -2.75 -11.40
N TYR A 173 -3.78 -3.81 -10.59
CA TYR A 173 -3.39 -5.14 -11.05
C TYR A 173 -4.20 -5.63 -12.25
N SER A 174 -5.53 -5.55 -12.19
CA SER A 174 -6.42 -6.03 -13.24
C SER A 174 -6.19 -5.31 -14.57
N ASP A 175 -6.06 -3.97 -14.52
CA ASP A 175 -5.83 -3.15 -15.71
C ASP A 175 -4.43 -3.39 -16.29
N ILE A 176 -3.42 -3.47 -15.43
CA ILE A 176 -2.04 -3.76 -15.83
C ILE A 176 -1.96 -5.12 -16.52
N LYS A 177 -2.54 -6.17 -15.92
CA LYS A 177 -2.57 -7.51 -16.50
C LYS A 177 -3.28 -7.54 -17.84
N LYS A 178 -4.46 -6.92 -17.95
CA LYS A 178 -5.24 -6.85 -19.18
C LYS A 178 -4.48 -6.16 -20.32
N ASN A 179 -3.89 -4.99 -20.03
CA ASN A 179 -3.24 -4.17 -21.04
C ASN A 179 -1.83 -4.64 -21.43
N ASN A 180 -1.24 -5.55 -20.66
CA ASN A 180 0.14 -6.00 -20.84
C ASN A 180 0.28 -7.54 -20.95
N SER A 181 -0.80 -8.25 -21.25
CA SER A 181 -0.82 -9.73 -21.35
C SER A 181 0.19 -10.29 -22.39
N HIS A 182 0.63 -9.45 -23.31
CA HIS A 182 1.66 -9.78 -24.31
C HIS A 182 3.08 -9.85 -23.73
N LEU A 183 3.33 -9.30 -22.52
CA LEU A 183 4.66 -9.21 -21.90
C LEU A 183 5.05 -10.44 -21.09
N SER A 184 4.07 -11.17 -20.56
CA SER A 184 4.31 -12.35 -19.73
C SER A 184 3.12 -13.30 -19.77
N GLU A 185 3.40 -14.59 -19.57
CA GLU A 185 2.39 -15.62 -19.33
C GLU A 185 1.99 -15.68 -17.85
N ASN A 186 2.83 -15.17 -16.95
CA ASN A 186 2.63 -15.25 -15.52
C ASN A 186 2.64 -13.87 -14.85
N PHE A 187 1.43 -13.42 -14.42
CA PHE A 187 1.24 -12.19 -13.66
C PHE A 187 0.86 -12.54 -12.22
N ILE A 188 1.57 -11.97 -11.27
CA ILE A 188 1.32 -12.12 -9.83
C ILE A 188 1.06 -10.72 -9.25
N ASN A 189 -0.02 -10.57 -8.51
CA ASN A 189 -0.20 -9.41 -7.67
C ASN A 189 0.76 -9.53 -6.47
N VAL A 190 1.51 -8.47 -6.14
CA VAL A 190 2.41 -8.49 -4.98
C VAL A 190 1.67 -8.86 -3.69
N LYS A 191 0.37 -8.53 -3.59
CA LYS A 191 -0.49 -8.90 -2.48
C LYS A 191 -0.73 -10.40 -2.35
N ASP A 192 -0.67 -11.16 -3.44
CA ASP A 192 -0.80 -12.62 -3.40
C ASP A 192 0.43 -13.27 -2.75
N LEU A 193 1.60 -12.62 -2.82
CA LEU A 193 2.81 -13.08 -2.13
C LEU A 193 2.75 -12.91 -0.60
N GLU A 194 1.83 -12.08 -0.11
CA GLU A 194 1.62 -11.85 1.34
C GLU A 194 0.88 -13.02 2.01
N LEU A 195 0.23 -13.87 1.23
CA LEU A 195 -0.55 -15.00 1.72
C LEU A 195 0.36 -16.17 2.13
N ASN A 196 -0.10 -16.94 3.10
CA ASN A 196 0.58 -18.15 3.55
C ASN A 196 0.14 -19.30 2.63
N ASN A 197 0.96 -19.62 1.63
CA ASN A 197 0.79 -20.78 0.72
C ASN A 197 1.70 -21.95 1.13
#